data_c3cde9e6b4804788c9e95feaaf259a53
#
_entry.id   c3cde9e6b4804788c9e95feaaf259a53
#
_cell.length_a   1.000
_cell.length_b   1.000
_cell.length_c   1.000
_cell.angle_alpha   90.00
_cell.angle_beta   90.00
_cell.angle_gamma   90.00
#
_symmetry.space_group_name_H-M   'P 1'
#
loop_
_entity.id
_entity.type
_entity.pdbx_description
1 polymer ?
#
loop_
_entity_poly.entity_id
_entity_poly.type
_entity_poly.pdbx_seq_one_letter_code
_entity_poly.pdbx_strand_id
1 'polypeptide(L)'
;IGAQGLGGLTTVLDVKIMDYPTHAASLPVALIPNCAATRHAHFELTGNGPVFQEAPSLDAWPEVTWEPGDSVRRVDLNTVTQEETLTWQPGDTLLLSGTMYTGRDAAHKRMTQMIADGEELPVDLKGKFIYYVGPVDPVRDEVVGPAGPTTSTRMDKFTENILEHTGLLG
;
A
#
# COMPACT_ATOMS: atom_id res chain seq x y z
N ILE A 1 1.86 9.97 11.32
CA ILE A 1 2.50 9.11 10.31
C ILE A 1 3.92 9.59 10.10
N GLY A 2 4.14 10.76 9.52
CA GLY A 2 5.47 11.34 9.35
C GLY A 2 6.18 11.58 10.69
N ALA A 3 5.45 12.02 11.71
CA ALA A 3 5.98 12.23 13.06
C ALA A 3 6.49 10.94 13.73
N GLN A 4 6.01 9.78 13.30
CA GLN A 4 6.49 8.48 13.76
C GLN A 4 7.72 7.99 12.98
N GLY A 5 8.20 8.75 11.99
CA GLY A 5 9.33 8.39 11.14
C GLY A 5 9.08 7.20 10.22
N LEU A 6 7.84 6.79 10.07
CA LEU A 6 7.43 5.65 9.22
C LEU A 6 6.89 6.09 7.85
N GLY A 7 6.45 7.33 7.73
CA GLY A 7 5.82 7.88 6.53
C GLY A 7 6.74 8.68 5.60
N GLY A 8 8.06 8.58 5.75
CA GLY A 8 9.03 9.40 5.01
C GLY A 8 9.20 10.80 5.63
N LEU A 9 9.72 11.75 4.86
CA LEU A 9 10.02 13.11 5.33
C LEU A 9 8.83 14.08 5.25
N THR A 10 7.81 13.74 4.46
CA THR A 10 6.63 14.58 4.27
C THR A 10 5.59 14.28 5.34
N THR A 11 5.31 15.26 6.19
CA THR A 11 4.31 15.17 7.27
C THR A 11 2.96 15.76 6.88
N VAL A 12 2.97 16.75 6.02
CA VAL A 12 1.75 17.42 5.53
C VAL A 12 1.59 17.08 4.05
N LEU A 13 0.52 16.39 3.71
CA LEU A 13 0.24 15.97 2.34
C LEU A 13 -0.61 16.98 1.57
N ASP A 14 -1.48 17.67 2.27
CA ASP A 14 -2.40 18.63 1.67
C ASP A 14 -2.83 19.66 2.70
N VAL A 15 -3.05 20.88 2.25
CA VAL A 15 -3.64 21.98 3.01
C VAL A 15 -4.74 22.59 2.17
N LYS A 16 -5.97 22.54 2.67
CA LYS A 16 -7.12 23.17 2.03
C LYS A 16 -7.58 24.34 2.87
N ILE A 17 -7.66 25.51 2.24
CA ILE A 17 -8.20 26.73 2.82
C ILE A 17 -9.47 27.05 2.04
N MET A 18 -10.58 27.12 2.73
CA MET A 18 -11.87 27.43 2.15
C MET A 18 -12.38 28.74 2.74
N ASP A 19 -12.81 29.64 1.88
CA ASP A 19 -13.52 30.84 2.29
C ASP A 19 -14.98 30.45 2.57
N TYR A 20 -15.31 30.37 3.84
CA TYR A 20 -16.64 29.97 4.29
C TYR A 20 -17.17 30.96 5.34
N PRO A 21 -18.38 31.47 5.19
CA PRO A 21 -18.95 32.40 6.16
C PRO A 21 -19.14 31.72 7.52
N THR A 22 -18.57 32.31 8.54
CA THR A 22 -18.80 31.91 9.94
C THR A 22 -19.55 33.00 10.66
N HIS A 23 -20.37 32.63 11.62
CA HIS A 23 -21.18 33.60 12.41
C HIS A 23 -20.43 34.19 13.63
N ALA A 24 -19.17 33.85 13.80
CA ALA A 24 -18.30 34.35 14.85
C ALA A 24 -16.85 34.46 14.30
N ALA A 25 -16.00 35.18 15.04
CA ALA A 25 -14.56 35.24 14.78
C ALA A 25 -13.90 33.89 15.13
N SER A 26 -14.27 32.84 14.43
CA SER A 26 -13.80 31.47 14.65
C SER A 26 -13.17 30.92 13.36
N LEU A 27 -12.10 30.15 13.55
CA LEU A 27 -11.42 29.40 12.50
C LEU A 27 -11.56 27.91 12.80
N PRO A 28 -12.50 27.19 12.14
CA PRO A 28 -12.57 25.75 12.28
C PRO A 28 -11.32 25.10 11.70
N VAL A 29 -10.67 24.25 12.48
CA VAL A 29 -9.48 23.52 12.04
C VAL A 29 -9.74 22.02 12.25
N ALA A 30 -9.48 21.22 11.22
CA ALA A 30 -9.52 19.77 11.29
C ALA A 30 -8.17 19.18 10.96
N LEU A 31 -7.76 18.18 11.73
CA LEU A 31 -6.56 17.40 11.50
C LEU A 31 -6.95 15.95 11.23
N ILE A 32 -6.54 15.42 10.11
CA ILE A 32 -6.77 14.02 9.72
C ILE A 32 -5.44 13.28 9.81
N PRO A 33 -5.15 12.59 10.93
CA PRO A 33 -3.85 11.94 11.16
C PRO A 33 -3.71 10.56 10.49
N ASN A 34 -4.70 10.13 9.73
CA ASN A 34 -4.75 8.84 9.05
C ASN A 34 -4.84 8.99 7.54
N CYS A 35 -4.59 7.88 6.83
CA CYS A 35 -4.89 7.81 5.42
C CYS A 35 -6.41 7.92 5.20
N ALA A 36 -6.83 8.90 4.40
CA ALA A 36 -8.24 9.18 4.12
C ALA A 36 -8.80 8.37 2.93
N ALA A 37 -7.97 7.58 2.23
CA ALA A 37 -8.34 6.94 0.96
C ALA A 37 -9.60 6.06 1.06
N THR A 38 -9.82 5.41 2.20
CA THR A 38 -10.97 4.53 2.41
C THR A 38 -11.79 4.88 3.66
N ARG A 39 -11.52 6.04 4.26
CA ARG A 39 -12.10 6.44 5.56
C ARG A 39 -12.70 7.82 5.50
N HIS A 40 -13.53 8.06 4.51
CA HIS A 40 -14.29 9.29 4.38
C HIS A 40 -15.78 8.99 4.23
N ALA A 41 -16.60 9.93 4.64
CA ALA A 41 -18.03 9.87 4.44
C ALA A 41 -18.53 11.26 4.06
N HIS A 42 -19.53 11.31 3.23
CA HIS A 42 -20.26 12.53 2.91
C HIS A 42 -21.51 12.59 3.76
N PHE A 43 -21.68 13.68 4.46
CA PHE A 43 -22.86 13.89 5.30
C PHE A 43 -23.21 15.38 5.38
N GLU A 44 -24.47 15.65 5.67
CA GLU A 44 -24.97 16.99 5.97
C GLU A 44 -25.23 17.09 7.46
N LEU A 45 -24.75 18.15 8.09
CA LEU A 45 -25.07 18.46 9.49
C LEU A 45 -26.42 19.18 9.56
N THR A 46 -27.38 18.48 10.11
CA THR A 46 -28.71 19.07 10.40
C THR A 46 -28.83 19.41 11.89
N GLY A 47 -29.84 20.17 12.26
CA GLY A 47 -30.11 20.44 13.69
C GLY A 47 -30.40 19.19 14.53
N ASN A 48 -30.65 18.04 13.90
CA ASN A 48 -30.94 16.76 14.53
C ASN A 48 -29.77 15.73 14.42
N GLY A 49 -28.61 16.17 13.98
CA GLY A 49 -27.43 15.34 13.80
C GLY A 49 -27.04 15.15 12.34
N PRO A 50 -26.02 14.32 12.06
CA PRO A 50 -25.53 14.10 10.70
C PRO A 50 -26.51 13.21 9.91
N VAL A 51 -26.78 13.61 8.68
CA VAL A 51 -27.47 12.80 7.69
C VAL A 51 -26.44 12.33 6.67
N PHE A 52 -26.15 11.03 6.66
CA PHE A 52 -25.20 10.44 5.72
C PHE A 52 -25.82 10.30 4.34
N GLN A 53 -25.05 10.66 3.33
CA GLN A 53 -25.43 10.37 1.96
C GLN A 53 -25.19 8.88 1.68
N GLU A 54 -26.09 8.28 0.94
CA GLU A 54 -25.96 6.89 0.52
C GLU A 54 -24.74 6.72 -0.39
N ALA A 55 -23.90 5.75 -0.07
CA ALA A 55 -22.76 5.43 -0.93
C ALA A 55 -23.26 4.89 -2.27
N PRO A 56 -22.63 5.25 -3.41
CA PRO A 56 -22.99 4.68 -4.69
C PRO A 56 -22.83 3.16 -4.67
N SER A 57 -23.79 2.45 -5.29
CA SER A 57 -23.69 1.00 -5.44
C SER A 57 -22.43 0.62 -6.20
N LEU A 58 -21.78 -0.47 -5.79
CA LEU A 58 -20.64 -1.01 -6.52
C LEU A 58 -21.01 -1.41 -7.97
N ASP A 59 -22.26 -1.74 -8.22
CA ASP A 59 -22.79 -2.07 -9.56
C ASP A 59 -22.81 -0.85 -10.50
N ALA A 60 -22.72 0.36 -9.96
CA ALA A 60 -22.62 1.59 -10.76
C ALA A 60 -21.20 1.80 -11.35
N TRP A 61 -20.22 1.04 -10.89
CA TRP A 61 -18.84 1.12 -11.39
C TRP A 61 -18.67 0.24 -12.61
N PRO A 62 -18.01 0.72 -13.68
CA PRO A 62 -17.78 -0.10 -14.85
C PRO A 62 -16.94 -1.32 -14.49
N GLU A 63 -17.30 -2.46 -15.06
CA GLU A 63 -16.44 -3.63 -15.03
C GLU A 63 -15.19 -3.36 -15.88
N VAL A 64 -14.02 -3.41 -15.24
CA VAL A 64 -12.76 -3.21 -15.93
C VAL A 64 -12.21 -4.58 -16.31
N THR A 65 -12.25 -4.90 -17.59
CA THR A 65 -11.56 -6.08 -18.14
C THR A 65 -10.19 -5.66 -18.64
N TRP A 66 -9.16 -6.35 -18.17
CA TRP A 66 -7.81 -6.19 -18.68
C TRP A 66 -7.30 -7.52 -19.20
N GLU A 67 -6.85 -7.53 -20.45
CA GLU A 67 -6.22 -8.69 -21.07
C GLU A 67 -4.74 -8.41 -21.27
N PRO A 68 -3.85 -9.30 -20.79
CA PRO A 68 -2.43 -9.15 -21.05
C PRO A 68 -2.16 -9.34 -22.56
N GLY A 69 -1.35 -8.45 -23.12
CA GLY A 69 -0.88 -8.59 -24.51
C GLY A 69 -0.03 -9.86 -24.71
N ASP A 70 0.13 -10.27 -25.96
CA ASP A 70 0.86 -11.50 -26.34
C ASP A 70 2.34 -11.49 -25.91
N SER A 71 2.92 -10.34 -25.68
CA SER A 71 4.32 -10.16 -25.27
C SER A 71 4.56 -10.24 -23.77
N VAL A 72 3.52 -10.42 -22.96
CA VAL A 72 3.64 -10.45 -21.51
C VAL A 72 4.19 -11.79 -21.04
N ARG A 73 5.32 -11.76 -20.34
CA ARG A 73 5.91 -12.94 -19.71
C ARG A 73 5.11 -13.34 -18.47
N ARG A 74 4.66 -14.60 -18.43
CA ARG A 74 3.97 -15.15 -17.27
C ARG A 74 4.98 -15.80 -16.34
N VAL A 75 4.92 -15.47 -15.04
CA VAL A 75 5.84 -15.95 -14.01
C VAL A 75 5.05 -16.49 -12.84
N ASP A 76 5.35 -17.71 -12.42
CA ASP A 76 4.83 -18.29 -11.17
C ASP A 76 5.84 -18.06 -10.04
N LEU A 77 5.48 -17.19 -9.09
CA LEU A 77 6.31 -16.84 -7.93
C LEU A 77 6.57 -18.01 -6.97
N ASN A 78 5.82 -19.11 -7.08
CA ASN A 78 6.05 -20.29 -6.25
C ASN A 78 7.18 -21.16 -6.79
N THR A 79 7.54 -21.02 -8.07
CA THR A 79 8.52 -21.87 -8.76
C THR A 79 9.67 -21.12 -9.39
N VAL A 80 9.57 -19.80 -9.53
CA VAL A 80 10.62 -18.97 -10.12
C VAL A 80 11.93 -19.10 -9.35
N THR A 81 13.04 -19.17 -10.09
CA THR A 81 14.38 -19.27 -9.50
C THR A 81 15.14 -17.94 -9.55
N GLN A 82 16.21 -17.86 -8.76
CA GLN A 82 17.08 -16.70 -8.78
C GLN A 82 17.71 -16.49 -10.17
N GLU A 83 18.09 -17.58 -10.84
CA GLU A 83 18.66 -17.49 -12.19
C GLU A 83 17.65 -16.88 -13.17
N GLU A 84 16.38 -17.21 -13.03
CA GLU A 84 15.32 -16.62 -13.84
C GLU A 84 15.14 -15.13 -13.56
N THR A 85 15.12 -14.72 -12.29
CA THR A 85 14.98 -13.30 -11.94
C THR A 85 16.10 -12.44 -12.48
N LEU A 86 17.31 -12.97 -12.55
CA LEU A 86 18.48 -12.28 -13.13
C LEU A 86 18.37 -12.04 -14.64
N THR A 87 17.44 -12.70 -15.33
CA THR A 87 17.19 -12.46 -16.75
C THR A 87 16.25 -11.29 -17.03
N TRP A 88 15.56 -10.79 -16.02
CA TRP A 88 14.61 -9.70 -16.17
C TRP A 88 15.32 -8.37 -16.41
N GLN A 89 14.71 -7.53 -17.22
CA GLN A 89 15.26 -6.22 -17.56
C GLN A 89 14.33 -5.10 -17.12
N PRO A 90 14.84 -3.94 -16.76
CA PRO A 90 14.02 -2.78 -16.51
C PRO A 90 13.13 -2.46 -17.74
N GLY A 91 11.82 -2.38 -17.49
CA GLY A 91 10.82 -2.17 -18.55
C GLY A 91 10.11 -3.43 -19.01
N ASP A 92 10.55 -4.62 -18.59
CA ASP A 92 9.81 -5.85 -18.88
C ASP A 92 8.43 -5.82 -18.22
N THR A 93 7.43 -6.30 -18.95
CA THR A 93 6.09 -6.50 -18.42
C THR A 93 5.90 -7.96 -18.01
N LEU A 94 5.72 -8.18 -16.71
CA LEU A 94 5.55 -9.51 -16.15
C LEU A 94 4.13 -9.66 -15.59
N LEU A 95 3.50 -10.80 -15.87
CA LEU A 95 2.28 -11.22 -15.20
C LEU A 95 2.63 -12.22 -14.12
N LEU A 96 2.61 -11.76 -12.88
CA LEU A 96 2.98 -12.55 -11.72
C LEU A 96 1.78 -13.32 -11.18
N SER A 97 1.97 -14.60 -10.90
CA SER A 97 1.01 -15.47 -10.23
C SER A 97 1.68 -16.16 -9.05
N GLY A 98 0.89 -16.63 -8.08
CA GLY A 98 1.41 -17.34 -6.92
C GLY A 98 1.37 -16.52 -5.63
N THR A 99 2.16 -16.94 -4.65
CA THR A 99 2.18 -16.33 -3.32
C THR A 99 3.20 -15.22 -3.23
N MET A 100 2.78 -14.06 -2.74
CA MET A 100 3.63 -12.90 -2.51
C MET A 100 3.32 -12.32 -1.12
N TYR A 101 4.35 -11.91 -0.40
CA TYR A 101 4.15 -11.16 0.83
C TYR A 101 3.87 -9.69 0.53
N THR A 102 3.16 -9.04 1.44
CA THR A 102 3.00 -7.59 1.43
C THR A 102 3.63 -6.99 2.68
N GLY A 103 4.36 -5.92 2.52
CA GLY A 103 5.00 -5.26 3.66
C GLY A 103 5.48 -3.87 3.33
N ARG A 104 5.41 -2.98 4.33
CA ARG A 104 5.88 -1.61 4.20
C ARG A 104 6.73 -1.23 5.41
N ASP A 105 6.81 0.06 5.71
CA ASP A 105 7.68 0.69 6.69
C ASP A 105 7.82 -0.08 8.01
N ALA A 106 6.71 -0.38 8.66
CA ALA A 106 6.72 -1.03 9.97
C ALA A 106 7.27 -2.46 9.91
N ALA A 107 6.87 -3.22 8.87
CA ALA A 107 7.34 -4.58 8.68
C ALA A 107 8.84 -4.60 8.41
N HIS A 108 9.32 -3.77 7.48
CA HIS A 108 10.74 -3.69 7.14
C HIS A 108 11.59 -3.24 8.31
N LYS A 109 11.17 -2.21 9.05
CA LYS A 109 11.87 -1.75 10.24
C LYS A 109 11.99 -2.87 11.28
N ARG A 110 10.90 -3.61 11.51
CA ARG A 110 10.90 -4.72 12.46
C ARG A 110 11.83 -5.85 12.02
N MET A 111 11.74 -6.27 10.77
CA MET A 111 12.60 -7.33 10.23
C MET A 111 14.08 -6.96 10.30
N THR A 112 14.43 -5.73 9.91
CA THR A 112 15.82 -5.24 10.00
C THR A 112 16.33 -5.22 11.44
N GLN A 113 15.48 -4.84 12.40
CA GLN A 113 15.86 -4.88 13.82
C GLN A 113 16.07 -6.32 14.28
N MET A 114 15.19 -7.24 13.96
CA MET A 114 15.32 -8.66 14.30
C MET A 114 16.59 -9.28 13.72
N ILE A 115 16.91 -8.95 12.45
CA ILE A 115 18.17 -9.38 11.83
C ILE A 115 19.39 -8.85 12.62
N ALA A 116 19.37 -7.58 12.99
CA ALA A 116 20.46 -6.97 13.76
C ALA A 116 20.62 -7.59 15.16
N ASP A 117 19.52 -7.99 15.77
CA ASP A 117 19.49 -8.62 17.09
C ASP A 117 19.76 -10.13 17.03
N GLY A 118 19.91 -10.71 15.83
CA GLY A 118 20.11 -12.14 15.62
C GLY A 118 18.86 -12.99 15.93
N GLU A 119 17.70 -12.39 15.87
CA GLU A 119 16.40 -13.04 16.08
C GLU A 119 15.90 -13.71 14.81
N GLU A 120 15.16 -14.78 14.96
CA GLU A 120 14.48 -15.45 13.85
C GLU A 120 13.31 -14.61 13.33
N LEU A 121 13.22 -14.47 11.99
CA LEU A 121 12.13 -13.74 11.38
C LEU A 121 10.79 -14.49 11.52
N PRO A 122 9.66 -13.78 11.62
CA PRO A 122 8.34 -14.41 11.80
C PRO A 122 7.85 -15.18 10.56
N VAL A 123 8.54 -15.02 9.44
CA VAL A 123 8.24 -15.68 8.16
C VAL A 123 9.52 -16.04 7.44
N ASP A 124 9.52 -17.16 6.71
CA ASP A 124 10.62 -17.52 5.82
C ASP A 124 10.50 -16.71 4.51
N LEU A 125 11.49 -15.89 4.26
CA LEU A 125 11.57 -15.03 3.06
C LEU A 125 12.42 -15.64 1.93
N LYS A 126 13.08 -16.77 2.18
CA LYS A 126 13.96 -17.37 1.17
C LYS A 126 13.17 -17.78 -0.08
N GLY A 127 13.61 -17.28 -1.22
CA GLY A 127 12.96 -17.55 -2.50
C GLY A 127 11.58 -16.88 -2.65
N LYS A 128 11.28 -15.87 -1.87
CA LYS A 128 9.99 -15.16 -1.88
C LYS A 128 10.11 -13.74 -2.43
N PHE A 129 8.96 -13.10 -2.58
CA PHE A 129 8.83 -11.71 -3.02
C PHE A 129 8.01 -10.91 -2.02
N ILE A 130 8.35 -9.63 -1.89
CA ILE A 130 7.57 -8.67 -1.10
C ILE A 130 7.09 -7.54 -1.99
N TYR A 131 5.79 -7.35 -2.03
CA TYR A 131 5.18 -6.18 -2.65
C TYR A 131 5.05 -5.04 -1.62
N TYR A 132 5.65 -3.91 -1.90
CA TYR A 132 5.69 -2.76 -1.00
C TYR A 132 4.34 -2.03 -0.96
N VAL A 133 3.34 -2.71 -0.47
CA VAL A 133 1.96 -2.28 -0.44
C VAL A 133 1.29 -2.64 0.88
N GLY A 134 0.21 -1.96 1.18
CA GLY A 134 -0.76 -2.36 2.21
C GLY A 134 -2.11 -2.52 1.54
N PRO A 135 -2.49 -3.74 1.17
CA PRO A 135 -3.80 -4.00 0.58
C PRO A 135 -4.91 -3.67 1.59
N VAL A 136 -6.08 -3.32 1.09
CA VAL A 136 -7.31 -3.24 1.87
C VAL A 136 -8.08 -4.54 1.74
N ASP A 137 -9.06 -4.73 2.62
CA ASP A 137 -9.91 -5.91 2.58
C ASP A 137 -10.72 -5.95 1.26
N PRO A 138 -10.95 -7.13 0.70
CA PRO A 138 -11.79 -7.29 -0.48
C PRO A 138 -13.23 -6.91 -0.16
N VAL A 139 -13.94 -6.37 -1.14
CA VAL A 139 -15.35 -5.97 -1.01
C VAL A 139 -16.29 -6.88 -1.77
N ARG A 140 -15.77 -7.80 -2.56
CA ARG A 140 -16.48 -8.81 -3.33
C ARG A 140 -15.79 -10.15 -3.13
N ASP A 141 -15.91 -11.04 -4.09
CA ASP A 141 -15.23 -12.35 -4.11
C ASP A 141 -13.76 -12.23 -4.59
N GLU A 142 -13.16 -11.05 -4.49
CA GLU A 142 -11.75 -10.87 -4.82
C GLU A 142 -10.85 -11.58 -3.79
N VAL A 143 -9.72 -12.08 -4.25
CA VAL A 143 -8.72 -12.72 -3.37
C VAL A 143 -8.08 -11.69 -2.43
N VAL A 144 -7.96 -10.46 -2.87
CA VAL A 144 -7.40 -9.33 -2.13
C VAL A 144 -8.09 -8.04 -2.59
N GLY A 145 -8.27 -7.09 -1.70
CA GLY A 145 -8.81 -5.79 -2.03
C GLY A 145 -7.82 -4.89 -2.77
N PRO A 146 -8.20 -3.67 -3.09
CA PRO A 146 -7.34 -2.71 -3.77
C PRO A 146 -5.95 -2.63 -3.14
N ALA A 147 -4.92 -2.77 -3.95
CA ALA A 147 -3.52 -2.81 -3.53
C ALA A 147 -2.70 -1.94 -4.48
N GLY A 148 -2.60 -0.65 -4.16
CA GLY A 148 -1.79 0.31 -4.91
C GLY A 148 -0.45 0.56 -4.21
N PRO A 149 0.70 0.48 -4.90
CA PRO A 149 1.97 0.85 -4.33
C PRO A 149 1.97 2.35 -4.04
N THR A 150 2.39 2.69 -2.82
CA THR A 150 2.69 4.08 -2.47
C THR A 150 4.19 4.19 -2.26
N THR A 151 4.81 5.27 -2.58
CA THR A 151 6.20 5.63 -2.24
C THR A 151 7.12 4.45 -1.89
N SER A 152 7.31 3.52 -2.82
CA SER A 152 8.13 2.31 -2.61
C SER A 152 9.60 2.66 -2.27
N THR A 153 10.11 3.79 -2.77
CA THR A 153 11.45 4.31 -2.47
C THR A 153 11.73 4.50 -0.97
N ARG A 154 10.70 4.56 -0.14
CA ARG A 154 10.90 4.56 1.33
C ARG A 154 11.50 3.26 1.85
N MET A 155 11.38 2.18 1.08
CA MET A 155 11.90 0.87 1.45
C MET A 155 13.37 0.70 1.08
N ASP A 156 13.93 1.53 0.21
CA ASP A 156 15.30 1.40 -0.30
C ASP A 156 16.33 1.24 0.81
N LYS A 157 16.18 1.99 1.88
CA LYS A 157 17.06 1.93 3.06
C LYS A 157 17.07 0.58 3.79
N PHE A 158 16.10 -0.28 3.55
CA PHE A 158 15.99 -1.60 4.15
C PHE A 158 16.31 -2.72 3.17
N THR A 159 16.17 -2.45 1.88
CA THR A 159 16.15 -3.47 0.81
C THR A 159 17.45 -4.27 0.80
N GLU A 160 18.60 -3.61 0.77
CA GLU A 160 19.91 -4.27 0.74
C GLU A 160 20.06 -5.23 1.92
N ASN A 161 19.82 -4.75 3.14
CA ASN A 161 19.93 -5.55 4.35
C ASN A 161 19.03 -6.79 4.33
N ILE A 162 17.78 -6.64 3.87
CA ILE A 162 16.84 -7.76 3.81
C ILE A 162 17.25 -8.77 2.73
N LEU A 163 17.62 -8.32 1.54
CA LEU A 163 18.05 -9.20 0.46
C LEU A 163 19.28 -10.03 0.87
N GLU A 164 20.27 -9.40 1.47
CA GLU A 164 21.52 -10.06 1.87
C GLU A 164 21.33 -11.13 2.97
N HIS A 165 20.41 -10.88 3.91
CA HIS A 165 20.29 -11.75 5.10
C HIS A 165 19.17 -12.78 5.00
N THR A 166 18.24 -12.66 4.05
CA THR A 166 17.05 -13.52 4.03
C THR A 166 16.95 -14.43 2.81
N GLY A 167 17.70 -14.14 1.74
CA GLY A 167 17.55 -14.84 0.47
C GLY A 167 16.24 -14.53 -0.26
N LEU A 168 15.63 -13.37 0.04
CA LEU A 168 14.50 -12.83 -0.71
C LEU A 168 14.91 -12.61 -2.17
N LEU A 169 14.02 -12.88 -3.14
CA LEU A 169 14.30 -12.71 -4.57
C LEU A 169 13.94 -11.31 -5.09
N GLY A 170 12.99 -10.62 -4.48
CA GLY A 170 12.59 -9.29 -4.90
C GLY A 170 11.52 -8.63 -4.04
#